data_1d2cea1988e764b8441b98ede4735706
#
_entry.id   1d2cea1988e764b8441b98ede4735706
#
_cell.length_a   1.000
_cell.length_b   1.000
_cell.length_c   1.000
_cell.angle_alpha   90.00
_cell.angle_beta   90.00
_cell.angle_gamma   90.00
#
_symmetry.space_group_name_H-M   'P 1'
#
loop_
_entity.id
_entity.type
_entity.pdbx_description
1 polymer ?
#
loop_
_entity_poly.entity_id
_entity_poly.type
_entity_poly.pdbx_seq_one_letter_code
_entity_poly.pdbx_strand_id
1 'polypeptide(L)'
;MVSETEEFLAGTLPRQLAAEHALCRGDAGPRSGTWSQRDPVTLFGAAVPVRRGWDQVSGTFRWLAGRFSELRNYEFELLAAGASGDLAYTVGFEHKSVVADGKPVTYTLRVTHVYRREDGLWKIVHRHGDHVSHDQGAREPQSAR
;
A
#
# COMPACT_ATOMS: atom_id res chain seq x y z
N MET A 1 18.83 16.12 -15.25
CA MET A 1 17.56 16.64 -14.73
C MET A 1 16.62 15.49 -14.45
N VAL A 2 16.05 15.42 -13.26
CA VAL A 2 15.11 14.35 -12.92
C VAL A 2 13.72 14.70 -13.37
N SER A 3 12.93 13.70 -13.73
CA SER A 3 11.53 13.89 -14.11
C SER A 3 10.66 14.05 -12.86
N GLU A 4 9.44 14.52 -13.06
CA GLU A 4 8.47 14.61 -11.97
C GLU A 4 8.26 13.24 -11.33
N THR A 5 8.17 12.19 -12.14
CA THR A 5 7.97 10.83 -11.65
C THR A 5 9.16 10.35 -10.82
N GLU A 6 10.38 10.60 -11.30
CA GLU A 6 11.58 10.21 -10.55
C GLU A 6 11.66 10.92 -9.21
N GLU A 7 11.33 12.20 -9.20
CA GLU A 7 11.35 13.00 -7.97
C GLU A 7 10.30 12.50 -6.97
N PHE A 8 9.09 12.22 -7.47
CA PHE A 8 8.03 11.63 -6.67
C PHE A 8 8.46 10.31 -6.04
N LEU A 9 9.02 9.41 -6.83
CA LEU A 9 9.42 8.10 -6.33
C LEU A 9 10.53 8.20 -5.30
N ALA A 10 11.52 9.08 -5.54
CA ALA A 10 12.64 9.24 -4.60
C ALA A 10 12.16 9.76 -3.24
N GLY A 11 11.15 10.62 -3.22
CA GLY A 11 10.63 11.15 -1.97
C GLY A 11 9.59 10.28 -1.30
N THR A 12 9.06 9.28 -1.99
CA THR A 12 7.90 8.53 -1.52
C THR A 12 8.21 7.08 -1.17
N LEU A 13 8.93 6.34 -2.02
CA LEU A 13 9.12 4.91 -1.81
C LEU A 13 9.82 4.56 -0.51
N PRO A 14 10.91 5.26 -0.10
CA PRO A 14 11.55 4.92 1.18
C PRO A 14 10.63 5.11 2.39
N ARG A 15 9.82 6.18 2.38
CA ARG A 15 8.88 6.43 3.47
C ARG A 15 7.79 5.39 3.52
N GLN A 16 7.29 5.00 2.34
CA GLN A 16 6.27 3.97 2.25
C GLN A 16 6.80 2.61 2.71
N LEU A 17 8.01 2.27 2.31
CA LEU A 17 8.64 1.02 2.74
C LEU A 17 8.76 0.97 4.26
N ALA A 18 9.25 2.05 4.86
CA ALA A 18 9.38 2.12 6.32
C ALA A 18 8.02 1.99 7.01
N ALA A 19 6.99 2.62 6.44
CA ALA A 19 5.64 2.58 7.01
C ALA A 19 5.05 1.17 6.96
N GLU A 20 5.28 0.44 5.87
CA GLU A 20 4.77 -0.92 5.73
C GLU A 20 5.52 -1.89 6.64
N HIS A 21 6.82 -1.71 6.82
CA HIS A 21 7.58 -2.49 7.78
C HIS A 21 7.03 -2.29 9.19
N ALA A 22 6.74 -1.05 9.56
CA ALA A 22 6.19 -0.75 10.89
C ALA A 22 4.82 -1.39 11.09
N LEU A 23 3.94 -1.30 10.08
CA LEU A 23 2.62 -1.93 10.16
C LEU A 23 2.74 -3.42 10.40
N CYS A 24 3.63 -4.08 9.68
CA CYS A 24 3.83 -5.53 9.80
C CYS A 24 4.41 -5.93 11.15
N ARG A 25 4.93 -4.97 11.92
CA ARG A 25 5.41 -5.18 13.27
C ARG A 25 4.40 -4.75 14.33
N GLY A 26 3.21 -4.34 13.91
CA GLY A 26 2.15 -3.96 14.83
C GLY A 26 2.04 -2.46 15.09
N ASP A 27 2.67 -1.63 14.29
CA ASP A 27 2.65 -0.17 14.48
C ASP A 27 1.99 0.51 13.28
N ALA A 28 0.79 1.03 13.47
CA ALA A 28 0.04 1.72 12.42
C ALA A 28 0.42 3.18 12.25
N GLY A 29 1.21 3.75 13.15
CA GLY A 29 1.52 5.18 13.13
C GLY A 29 2.17 5.66 11.84
N PRO A 30 3.27 5.04 11.40
CA PRO A 30 3.93 5.47 10.17
C PRO A 30 3.05 5.36 8.93
N ARG A 31 2.24 4.31 8.81
CA ARG A 31 1.32 4.21 7.65
C ARG A 31 0.30 5.35 7.69
N SER A 32 -0.26 5.63 8.84
CA SER A 32 -1.20 6.75 8.99
C SER A 32 -0.54 8.06 8.57
N GLY A 33 0.74 8.22 8.87
CA GLY A 33 1.49 9.42 8.51
C GLY A 33 1.77 9.58 7.03
N THR A 34 1.68 8.50 6.23
CA THR A 34 1.87 8.58 4.77
C THR A 34 0.58 8.90 4.03
N TRP A 35 -0.55 8.91 4.73
CA TRP A 35 -1.85 9.19 4.13
C TRP A 35 -2.28 10.63 4.34
N SER A 36 -3.10 11.13 3.41
CA SER A 36 -3.81 12.38 3.60
C SER A 36 -4.86 12.18 4.70
N GLN A 37 -5.00 13.18 5.56
CA GLN A 37 -6.06 13.21 6.55
C GLN A 37 -7.21 14.11 6.10
N ARG A 38 -7.13 14.60 4.87
CA ARG A 38 -8.15 15.46 4.25
C ARG A 38 -9.03 14.63 3.35
N ASP A 39 -10.29 14.51 3.69
CA ASP A 39 -11.23 13.79 2.85
C ASP A 39 -11.38 14.47 1.49
N PRO A 40 -11.66 13.71 0.42
CA PRO A 40 -11.98 12.29 0.45
C PRO A 40 -10.73 11.41 0.42
N VAL A 41 -10.72 10.37 1.25
CA VAL A 41 -9.74 9.28 1.16
C VAL A 41 -10.51 7.97 1.15
N THR A 42 -10.00 6.97 0.43
CA THR A 42 -10.69 5.70 0.24
C THR A 42 -9.72 4.53 0.27
N LEU A 43 -10.24 3.37 0.66
CA LEU A 43 -9.46 2.15 0.76
C LEU A 43 -10.32 0.98 0.28
N PHE A 44 -9.82 0.24 -0.72
CA PHE A 44 -10.32 -1.08 -1.07
C PHE A 44 -9.24 -2.05 -0.61
N GLY A 45 -9.56 -2.90 0.35
CA GLY A 45 -8.55 -3.73 0.97
C GLY A 45 -8.79 -5.21 0.82
N ALA A 46 -7.73 -5.98 0.98
CA ALA A 46 -7.83 -7.44 0.95
C ALA A 46 -8.61 -7.96 2.15
N ALA A 47 -8.54 -7.25 3.26
CA ALA A 47 -9.20 -7.67 4.50
C ALA A 47 -10.54 -6.98 4.73
N VAL A 48 -10.82 -5.87 4.04
CA VAL A 48 -12.08 -5.13 4.17
C VAL A 48 -12.51 -4.67 2.77
N PRO A 49 -13.81 -4.76 2.44
CA PRO A 49 -14.23 -4.43 1.08
C PRO A 49 -14.06 -2.96 0.74
N VAL A 50 -14.49 -2.06 1.62
CA VAL A 50 -14.38 -0.63 1.35
C VAL A 50 -14.36 0.15 2.66
N ARG A 51 -13.53 1.20 2.68
CA ARG A 51 -13.53 2.20 3.76
C ARG A 51 -13.48 3.57 3.13
N ARG A 52 -14.24 4.50 3.67
CA ARG A 52 -14.31 5.87 3.17
C ARG A 52 -14.13 6.85 4.32
N GLY A 53 -13.32 7.87 4.10
CA GLY A 53 -13.04 8.90 5.09
C GLY A 53 -11.94 8.51 6.03
N TRP A 54 -11.27 9.52 6.56
CA TRP A 54 -10.07 9.29 7.38
C TRP A 54 -10.37 8.46 8.64
N ASP A 55 -11.50 8.69 9.29
CA ASP A 55 -11.82 7.94 10.50
C ASP A 55 -11.91 6.44 10.24
N GLN A 56 -12.60 6.05 9.17
CA GLN A 56 -12.70 4.64 8.82
C GLN A 56 -11.37 4.05 8.35
N VAL A 57 -10.65 4.82 7.53
CA VAL A 57 -9.38 4.35 6.97
C VAL A 57 -8.34 4.17 8.06
N SER A 58 -8.16 5.17 8.92
CA SER A 58 -7.17 5.08 9.99
C SER A 58 -7.53 4.01 11.03
N GLY A 59 -8.83 3.84 11.30
CA GLY A 59 -9.29 2.77 12.17
C GLY A 59 -8.94 1.39 11.63
N THR A 60 -9.02 1.22 10.31
CA THR A 60 -8.64 -0.03 9.67
C THR A 60 -7.14 -0.29 9.83
N PHE A 61 -6.31 0.74 9.73
CA PHE A 61 -4.86 0.56 9.92
C PHE A 61 -4.53 0.09 11.34
N ARG A 62 -5.20 0.66 12.33
CA ARG A 62 -5.00 0.22 13.72
C ARG A 62 -5.45 -1.23 13.93
N TRP A 63 -6.57 -1.59 13.31
CA TRP A 63 -7.06 -2.95 13.39
C TRP A 63 -6.09 -3.94 12.73
N LEU A 64 -5.58 -3.60 11.54
CA LEU A 64 -4.59 -4.43 10.85
C LEU A 64 -3.32 -4.59 11.67
N ALA A 65 -2.80 -3.49 12.21
CA ALA A 65 -1.58 -3.53 13.01
C ALA A 65 -1.73 -4.44 14.22
N GLY A 66 -2.94 -4.47 14.81
CA GLY A 66 -3.21 -5.35 15.95
C GLY A 66 -3.16 -6.82 15.61
N ARG A 67 -3.28 -7.19 14.34
CA ARG A 67 -3.20 -8.58 13.90
C ARG A 67 -1.76 -9.03 13.63
N PHE A 68 -0.87 -8.09 13.31
CA PHE A 68 0.51 -8.43 12.96
C PHE A 68 1.40 -8.34 14.19
N SER A 69 2.23 -9.34 14.39
CA SER A 69 3.14 -9.37 15.54
C SER A 69 4.61 -9.53 15.14
N GLU A 70 4.88 -9.97 13.94
CA GLU A 70 6.26 -10.17 13.49
C GLU A 70 6.36 -9.97 12.00
N LEU A 71 7.35 -9.19 11.58
CA LEU A 71 7.69 -9.05 10.17
C LEU A 71 8.83 -10.02 9.85
N ARG A 72 8.61 -10.88 8.87
CA ARG A 72 9.65 -11.79 8.39
C ARG A 72 10.25 -11.31 7.09
N ASN A 73 9.42 -10.85 6.16
CA ASN A 73 9.88 -10.25 4.92
C ASN A 73 8.79 -9.36 4.32
N TYR A 74 9.20 -8.24 3.77
CA TYR A 74 8.33 -7.35 3.02
C TYR A 74 9.10 -6.81 1.82
N GLU A 75 8.48 -6.91 0.65
CA GLU A 75 9.06 -6.37 -0.56
C GLU A 75 7.97 -5.74 -1.40
N PHE A 76 8.22 -4.53 -1.91
CA PHE A 76 7.32 -3.90 -2.86
C PHE A 76 7.97 -3.94 -4.24
N GLU A 77 7.30 -4.61 -5.16
CA GLU A 77 7.74 -4.72 -6.54
C GLU A 77 6.98 -3.70 -7.37
N LEU A 78 7.64 -2.60 -7.73
CA LEU A 78 7.02 -1.52 -8.50
C LEU A 78 6.92 -1.93 -9.97
N LEU A 79 5.71 -1.86 -10.53
CA LEU A 79 5.48 -2.16 -11.94
C LEU A 79 5.32 -0.89 -12.78
N ALA A 80 4.68 0.14 -12.23
CA ALA A 80 4.43 1.38 -12.96
C ALA A 80 4.22 2.52 -11.98
N ALA A 81 4.58 3.71 -12.40
CA ALA A 81 4.38 4.92 -11.61
C ALA A 81 4.30 6.12 -12.56
N GLY A 82 3.62 7.16 -12.10
CA GLY A 82 3.56 8.42 -12.82
C GLY A 82 3.22 9.55 -11.88
N ALA A 83 3.70 10.74 -12.20
CA ALA A 83 3.40 11.94 -11.45
C ALA A 83 3.27 13.11 -12.40
N SER A 84 2.27 13.94 -12.18
CA SER A 84 2.07 15.16 -12.97
C SER A 84 1.34 16.18 -12.10
N GLY A 85 1.96 17.34 -11.88
CA GLY A 85 1.40 18.34 -10.98
C GLY A 85 1.32 17.80 -9.57
N ASP A 86 0.12 17.82 -9.00
CA ASP A 86 -0.11 17.41 -7.63
C ASP A 86 -0.71 16.02 -7.49
N LEU A 87 -0.74 15.24 -8.57
CA LEU A 87 -1.26 13.86 -8.54
C LEU A 87 -0.20 12.89 -9.01
N ALA A 88 -0.22 11.70 -8.41
CA ALA A 88 0.71 10.64 -8.74
C ALA A 88 0.07 9.29 -8.45
N TYR A 89 0.65 8.23 -8.99
CA TYR A 89 0.22 6.87 -8.70
C TYR A 89 1.37 5.91 -8.72
N THR A 90 1.20 4.79 -8.01
CA THR A 90 2.07 3.62 -8.13
C THR A 90 1.22 2.39 -8.31
N VAL A 91 1.74 1.42 -9.05
CA VAL A 91 1.12 0.11 -9.25
C VAL A 91 2.20 -0.94 -9.05
N GLY A 92 1.92 -1.94 -8.22
CA GLY A 92 2.91 -2.98 -7.98
C GLY A 92 2.36 -4.14 -7.16
N PHE A 93 3.28 -4.98 -6.72
CA PHE A 93 2.97 -6.09 -5.84
C PHE A 93 3.61 -5.88 -4.48
N GLU A 94 2.88 -6.24 -3.42
CA GLU A 94 3.46 -6.35 -2.09
C GLU A 94 3.61 -7.82 -1.77
N HIS A 95 4.85 -8.25 -1.56
CA HIS A 95 5.15 -9.63 -1.16
C HIS A 95 5.42 -9.60 0.34
N LYS A 96 4.58 -10.29 1.11
CA LYS A 96 4.65 -10.26 2.58
C LYS A 96 4.83 -11.63 3.17
N SER A 97 5.69 -11.71 4.16
CA SER A 97 5.81 -12.87 5.04
C SER A 97 5.79 -12.34 6.46
N VAL A 98 4.73 -12.62 7.20
CA VAL A 98 4.46 -12.03 8.52
C VAL A 98 3.83 -13.06 9.43
N VAL A 99 3.76 -12.73 10.72
CA VAL A 99 2.93 -13.48 11.66
C VAL A 99 1.66 -12.66 11.88
N ALA A 100 0.51 -13.22 11.52
CA ALA A 100 -0.78 -12.57 11.65
C ALA A 100 -1.70 -13.48 12.47
N ASP A 101 -2.34 -12.90 13.49
CA ASP A 101 -3.21 -13.65 14.40
C ASP A 101 -2.50 -14.89 14.97
N GLY A 102 -1.22 -14.75 15.27
CA GLY A 102 -0.41 -15.81 15.84
C GLY A 102 0.10 -16.87 14.88
N LYS A 103 -0.14 -16.71 13.57
CA LYS A 103 0.25 -17.71 12.57
C LYS A 103 1.13 -17.10 11.49
N PRO A 104 2.18 -17.82 11.06
CA PRO A 104 2.97 -17.33 9.93
C PRO A 104 2.17 -17.46 8.64
N VAL A 105 2.14 -16.39 7.87
CA VAL A 105 1.46 -16.35 6.57
C VAL A 105 2.35 -15.65 5.55
N THR A 106 2.27 -16.12 4.32
CA THR A 106 2.99 -15.51 3.19
C THR A 106 1.98 -15.30 2.07
N TYR A 107 1.95 -14.09 1.54
CA TYR A 107 0.99 -13.78 0.49
C TYR A 107 1.47 -12.58 -0.33
N THR A 108 0.85 -12.42 -1.50
CA THR A 108 1.12 -11.30 -2.40
C THR A 108 -0.16 -10.54 -2.65
N LEU A 109 -0.08 -9.22 -2.57
CA LEU A 109 -1.19 -8.33 -2.90
C LEU A 109 -0.87 -7.56 -4.17
N ARG A 110 -1.91 -7.33 -4.99
CA ARG A 110 -1.86 -6.36 -6.06
C ARG A 110 -2.20 -5.01 -5.44
N VAL A 111 -1.37 -4.00 -5.65
CA VAL A 111 -1.52 -2.74 -4.95
C VAL A 111 -1.44 -1.57 -5.92
N THR A 112 -2.46 -0.72 -5.88
CA THR A 112 -2.45 0.57 -6.54
C THR A 112 -2.60 1.64 -5.48
N HIS A 113 -1.74 2.64 -5.52
CA HIS A 113 -1.87 3.83 -4.68
C HIS A 113 -2.05 5.06 -5.56
N VAL A 114 -2.94 5.95 -5.13
CA VAL A 114 -3.06 7.29 -5.72
C VAL A 114 -2.61 8.28 -4.66
N TYR A 115 -1.79 9.23 -5.06
CA TYR A 115 -1.21 10.24 -4.16
C TYR A 115 -1.63 11.63 -4.60
N ARG A 116 -1.75 12.52 -3.63
CA ARG A 116 -1.93 13.96 -3.85
C ARG A 116 -0.83 14.68 -3.09
N ARG A 117 -0.23 15.69 -3.72
CA ARG A 117 0.77 16.49 -3.02
C ARG A 117 0.05 17.55 -2.19
N GLU A 118 0.34 17.58 -0.90
CA GLU A 118 -0.24 18.50 0.06
C GLU A 118 0.88 19.16 0.84
N ASP A 119 0.97 20.49 0.76
CA ASP A 119 2.00 21.23 1.49
C ASP A 119 3.41 20.71 1.20
N GLY A 120 3.65 20.38 -0.06
CA GLY A 120 4.96 19.89 -0.51
C GLY A 120 5.22 18.42 -0.23
N LEU A 121 4.28 17.69 0.38
CA LEU A 121 4.43 16.28 0.71
C LEU A 121 3.43 15.43 -0.07
N TRP A 122 3.91 14.30 -0.59
CA TRP A 122 3.05 13.36 -1.26
C TRP A 122 2.32 12.52 -0.22
N LYS A 123 0.97 12.50 -0.31
CA LYS A 123 0.11 11.78 0.64
C LYS A 123 -0.79 10.83 -0.13
N ILE A 124 -0.97 9.62 0.38
CA ILE A 124 -1.87 8.64 -0.23
C ILE A 124 -3.31 9.09 0.01
N VAL A 125 -4.11 9.07 -1.04
CA VAL A 125 -5.55 9.37 -0.95
C VAL A 125 -6.40 8.16 -1.32
N HIS A 126 -5.80 7.14 -1.94
CA HIS A 126 -6.49 5.90 -2.26
C HIS A 126 -5.50 4.74 -2.31
N ARG A 127 -5.91 3.63 -1.75
CA ARG A 127 -5.21 2.36 -1.91
C ARG A 127 -6.23 1.31 -2.32
N HIS A 128 -5.86 0.50 -3.29
CA HIS A 128 -6.58 -0.73 -3.63
C HIS A 128 -5.58 -1.87 -3.54
N GLY A 129 -5.80 -2.77 -2.57
CA GLY A 129 -4.96 -3.95 -2.40
C GLY A 129 -5.82 -5.19 -2.30
N ASP A 130 -5.55 -6.19 -3.15
CA ASP A 130 -6.25 -7.47 -3.09
C ASP A 130 -5.28 -8.62 -3.32
N HIS A 131 -5.73 -9.82 -2.98
CA HIS A 131 -4.91 -11.00 -3.10
C HIS A 131 -4.80 -11.45 -4.56
N VAL A 132 -3.61 -11.94 -4.91
CA VAL A 132 -3.42 -12.66 -6.16
C VAL A 132 -3.92 -14.06 -5.94
N SER A 133 -4.87 -14.50 -6.75
CA SER A 133 -5.39 -15.85 -6.67
C SER A 133 -4.43 -16.83 -7.36
N HIS A 134 -4.10 -17.92 -6.66
CA HIS A 134 -3.31 -18.98 -7.27
C HIS A 134 -3.98 -19.52 -8.53
N ASP A 135 -5.29 -19.72 -8.48
CA ASP A 135 -6.01 -20.24 -9.62
C ASP A 135 -5.97 -19.29 -10.78
N GLN A 136 -6.13 -17.99 -10.54
CA GLN A 136 -6.03 -17.00 -11.58
C GLN A 136 -4.64 -16.99 -12.20
N GLY A 137 -3.62 -17.01 -11.39
CA GLY A 137 -2.26 -17.02 -11.86
C GLY A 137 -1.94 -18.25 -12.67
N ALA A 138 -2.41 -19.40 -12.23
CA ALA A 138 -2.16 -20.64 -12.92
C ALA A 138 -2.83 -20.71 -14.29
N ARG A 139 -4.00 -20.07 -14.40
CA ARG A 139 -4.73 -20.11 -15.66
C ARG A 139 -4.47 -19.00 -16.59
N GLU A 140 -3.66 -18.10 -16.18
CA GLU A 140 -3.41 -16.98 -16.95
C GLU A 140 -2.79 -17.43 -18.11
N PRO A 141 -3.26 -17.50 -19.04
CA PRO A 141 -2.77 -18.17 -20.02
C PRO A 141 -2.00 -17.47 -20.69
N GLN A 142 -1.77 -17.44 -20.60
CA GLN A 142 -1.39 -17.27 -21.04
C GLN A 142 -1.59 -16.78 -22.07
N SER A 143 -2.05 -16.37 -22.35
CA SER A 143 -2.22 -15.85 -23.06
C SER A 143 -2.08 -15.20 -23.57
N ALA A 144 -1.98 -15.25 -23.87
CA ALA A 144 -2.08 -14.79 -24.48
C ALA A 144 -2.03 -13.79 -24.64
N ARG A 145 -1.74 -13.47 -24.55
CA ARG A 145 -1.65 -12.28 -24.61
C ARG A 145 -0.78 -11.72 -25.40
#